data_4730ccdc2aabf6076f1dd2941e4b2fca
#
_entry.id   4730ccdc2aabf6076f1dd2941e4b2fca
#
_cell.length_a   1.000
_cell.length_b   1.000
_cell.length_c   1.000
_cell.angle_alpha   90.00
_cell.angle_beta   90.00
_cell.angle_gamma   90.00
#
_symmetry.space_group_name_H-M   'P 1'
#
loop_
_entity.id
_entity.type
_entity.pdbx_description
1 polymer ?
#
loop_
_entity_poly.entity_id
_entity_poly.type
_entity_poly.pdbx_seq_one_letter_code
_entity_poly.pdbx_strand_id
1 'polypeptide(L)'
;MKRRMTGALFALFVFAGMAGAGEIKPFSQAEFDRLTQAGQSVVVDVRATWCHVCKAQEPILEKLMKQPAYKDVTLLTVDFDREKSTVKAFKVGMQSTLLGFRGTEEVTRSVGDTTEAGIEGLIQKITR
;
A
#
# COMPACT_ATOMS: atom_id res chain seq x y z
N MET A 1 42.90 -45.74 -19.15
CA MET A 1 41.73 -44.90 -19.48
C MET A 1 41.27 -44.18 -18.23
N LYS A 2 41.53 -42.89 -18.14
CA LYS A 2 41.10 -42.07 -16.99
C LYS A 2 39.75 -41.48 -17.30
N ARG A 3 38.70 -41.94 -16.63
CA ARG A 3 37.38 -41.27 -16.63
C ARG A 3 37.46 -40.03 -15.76
N ARG A 4 37.41 -38.86 -16.37
CA ARG A 4 37.20 -37.60 -15.65
C ARG A 4 35.71 -37.48 -15.34
N MET A 5 35.34 -37.65 -14.06
CA MET A 5 34.05 -37.29 -13.58
C MET A 5 34.04 -35.79 -13.37
N THR A 6 33.34 -35.08 -14.26
CA THR A 6 33.05 -33.65 -14.09
C THR A 6 31.84 -33.55 -13.16
N GLY A 7 32.11 -33.27 -11.90
CA GLY A 7 31.02 -32.95 -10.94
C GLY A 7 30.44 -31.59 -11.28
N ALA A 8 29.23 -31.60 -11.77
CA ALA A 8 28.45 -30.37 -11.89
C ALA A 8 28.04 -29.90 -10.51
N LEU A 9 28.65 -28.81 -10.04
CA LEU A 9 28.26 -28.14 -8.83
C LEU A 9 26.96 -27.40 -9.11
N PHE A 10 25.80 -27.98 -8.74
CA PHE A 10 24.53 -27.27 -8.70
C PHE A 10 24.58 -26.34 -7.50
N ALA A 11 24.85 -25.06 -7.75
CA ALA A 11 24.63 -24.01 -6.75
C ALA A 11 23.13 -23.86 -6.55
N LEU A 12 22.60 -24.38 -5.44
CA LEU A 12 21.25 -24.07 -4.98
C LEU A 12 21.26 -22.61 -4.52
N PHE A 13 20.78 -21.70 -5.38
CA PHE A 13 20.40 -20.37 -4.94
C PHE A 13 19.11 -20.50 -4.11
N VAL A 14 19.27 -20.61 -2.80
CA VAL A 14 18.17 -20.44 -1.88
C VAL A 14 17.83 -18.95 -1.90
N PHE A 15 16.84 -18.57 -2.70
CA PHE A 15 16.17 -17.29 -2.50
C PHE A 15 15.44 -17.35 -1.16
N ALA A 16 16.09 -16.86 -0.09
CA ALA A 16 15.43 -16.57 1.14
C ALA A 16 14.40 -15.47 0.82
N GLY A 17 13.12 -15.85 0.71
CA GLY A 17 12.03 -14.90 0.57
C GLY A 17 12.09 -13.95 1.76
N MET A 18 12.53 -12.71 1.55
CA MET A 18 12.40 -11.66 2.55
C MET A 18 10.91 -11.48 2.79
N ALA A 19 10.46 -11.64 4.05
CA ALA A 19 9.13 -11.24 4.46
C ALA A 19 9.04 -9.74 4.16
N GLY A 20 8.42 -9.39 3.02
CA GLY A 20 8.31 -8.02 2.57
C GLY A 20 7.34 -7.21 3.42
N ALA A 21 7.53 -5.91 3.44
CA ALA A 21 6.55 -4.94 3.91
C ALA A 21 5.71 -4.47 2.72
N GLY A 22 4.53 -3.91 3.00
CA GLY A 22 3.78 -3.14 2.03
C GLY A 22 4.55 -1.88 1.61
N GLU A 23 4.24 -1.35 0.45
CA GLU A 23 4.88 -0.13 -0.06
C GLU A 23 4.06 1.11 0.29
N ILE A 24 4.78 2.20 0.62
CA ILE A 24 4.22 3.55 0.72
C ILE A 24 4.93 4.41 -0.33
N LYS A 25 4.18 4.99 -1.25
CA LYS A 25 4.73 5.85 -2.31
C LYS A 25 3.74 6.92 -2.77
N PRO A 26 4.25 7.99 -3.41
CA PRO A 26 3.38 9.02 -3.95
C PRO A 26 2.43 8.45 -5.00
N PHE A 27 1.21 9.01 -5.05
CA PHE A 27 0.22 8.67 -6.06
C PHE A 27 0.70 9.06 -7.45
N SER A 28 0.48 8.19 -8.40
CA SER A 28 0.39 8.51 -9.82
C SER A 28 -0.79 7.75 -10.42
N GLN A 29 -1.46 8.35 -11.39
CA GLN A 29 -2.60 7.69 -12.04
C GLN A 29 -2.17 6.40 -12.72
N ALA A 30 -1.02 6.39 -13.38
CA ALA A 30 -0.48 5.21 -14.04
C ALA A 30 -0.22 4.08 -13.06
N GLU A 31 0.35 4.37 -11.90
CA GLU A 31 0.62 3.36 -10.87
C GLU A 31 -0.67 2.84 -10.23
N PHE A 32 -1.61 3.73 -9.92
CA PHE A 32 -2.91 3.36 -9.41
C PHE A 32 -3.64 2.42 -10.39
N ASP A 33 -3.68 2.78 -11.68
CA ASP A 33 -4.32 1.97 -12.71
C ASP A 33 -3.63 0.60 -12.86
N ARG A 34 -2.30 0.58 -12.85
CA ARG A 34 -1.53 -0.67 -12.93
C ARG A 34 -1.86 -1.62 -11.80
N LEU A 35 -1.86 -1.12 -10.56
CA LEU A 35 -2.13 -1.90 -9.36
C LEU A 35 -3.58 -2.41 -9.33
N THR A 36 -4.54 -1.53 -9.58
CA THR A 36 -5.96 -1.88 -9.50
C THR A 36 -6.40 -2.82 -10.62
N GLN A 37 -5.89 -2.64 -11.83
CA GLN A 37 -6.15 -3.55 -12.95
C GLN A 37 -5.52 -4.92 -12.75
N ALA A 38 -4.42 -5.00 -12.01
CA ALA A 38 -3.79 -6.26 -11.60
C ALA A 38 -4.49 -6.94 -10.41
N GLY A 39 -5.58 -6.38 -9.89
CA GLY A 39 -6.33 -6.93 -8.76
C GLY A 39 -5.67 -6.71 -7.40
N GLN A 40 -4.70 -5.81 -7.30
CA GLN A 40 -3.95 -5.55 -6.07
C GLN A 40 -4.79 -4.76 -5.06
N SER A 41 -4.38 -4.89 -3.78
CA SER A 41 -4.96 -4.11 -2.68
C SER A 41 -4.24 -2.76 -2.58
N VAL A 42 -5.00 -1.68 -2.62
CA VAL A 42 -4.47 -0.31 -2.60
C VAL A 42 -5.19 0.52 -1.54
N VAL A 43 -4.42 1.22 -0.73
CA VAL A 43 -4.91 2.30 0.12
C VAL A 43 -4.54 3.62 -0.53
N VAL A 44 -5.50 4.51 -0.70
CA VAL A 44 -5.26 5.90 -1.09
C VAL A 44 -5.37 6.76 0.17
N ASP A 45 -4.27 7.40 0.53
CA ASP A 45 -4.15 8.27 1.70
C ASP A 45 -4.11 9.72 1.26
N VAL A 46 -5.24 10.42 1.44
CA VAL A 46 -5.36 11.85 1.11
C VAL A 46 -4.98 12.68 2.33
N ARG A 47 -3.85 13.36 2.24
CA ARG A 47 -3.26 14.11 3.34
C ARG A 47 -2.85 15.53 2.95
N ALA A 48 -2.58 16.34 3.96
CA ALA A 48 -2.01 17.67 3.81
C ALA A 48 -0.91 17.89 4.86
N THR A 49 0.09 18.69 4.53
CA THR A 49 1.23 18.95 5.42
C THR A 49 0.86 19.69 6.71
N TRP A 50 -0.22 20.45 6.70
CA TRP A 50 -0.74 21.22 7.84
C TRP A 50 -1.79 20.46 8.68
N CYS A 51 -2.17 19.26 8.27
CA CYS A 51 -3.27 18.48 8.87
C CYS A 51 -2.79 17.70 10.10
N HIS A 52 -3.27 18.07 11.29
CA HIS A 52 -2.92 17.38 12.53
C HIS A 52 -3.42 15.94 12.59
N VAL A 53 -4.63 15.69 12.09
CA VAL A 53 -5.20 14.35 12.02
C VAL A 53 -4.38 13.45 11.10
N CYS A 54 -3.96 13.97 9.96
CA CYS A 54 -3.08 13.24 9.03
C CYS A 54 -1.75 12.86 9.71
N LYS A 55 -1.16 13.76 10.48
CA LYS A 55 0.07 13.51 11.25
C LYS A 55 -0.11 12.43 12.31
N ALA A 56 -1.30 12.34 12.91
CA ALA A 56 -1.63 11.27 13.85
C ALA A 56 -1.84 9.92 13.14
N GLN A 57 -2.36 9.92 11.92
CA GLN A 57 -2.52 8.71 11.11
C GLN A 57 -1.21 8.14 10.59
N GLU A 58 -0.26 9.00 10.26
CA GLU A 58 0.99 8.63 9.59
C GLU A 58 1.79 7.53 10.30
N PRO A 59 2.12 7.63 11.61
CA PRO A 59 2.85 6.58 12.30
C PRO A 59 2.07 5.27 12.41
N ILE A 60 0.73 5.32 12.47
CA ILE A 60 -0.12 4.13 12.47
C ILE A 60 -0.03 3.43 11.13
N LEU A 61 -0.18 4.16 10.03
CA LEU A 61 -0.07 3.63 8.68
C LEU A 61 1.32 3.03 8.42
N GLU A 62 2.38 3.73 8.80
CA GLU A 62 3.75 3.23 8.65
C GLU A 62 3.97 1.93 9.43
N LYS A 63 3.48 1.84 10.66
CA LYS A 63 3.58 0.64 11.48
C LYS A 63 2.83 -0.54 10.84
N LEU A 64 1.59 -0.32 10.40
CA LEU A 64 0.77 -1.35 9.78
C LEU A 64 1.37 -1.85 8.47
N MET A 65 1.85 -0.94 7.62
CA MET A 65 2.44 -1.28 6.34
C MET A 65 3.74 -2.09 6.45
N LYS A 66 4.42 -2.06 7.60
CA LYS A 66 5.59 -2.90 7.88
C LYS A 66 5.24 -4.34 8.27
N GLN A 67 3.99 -4.62 8.60
CA GLN A 67 3.59 -5.96 9.01
C GLN A 67 3.57 -6.93 7.81
N PRO A 68 4.09 -8.15 7.96
CA PRO A 68 4.09 -9.15 6.89
C PRO A 68 2.70 -9.48 6.35
N ALA A 69 1.66 -9.36 7.19
CA ALA A 69 0.27 -9.57 6.79
C ALA A 69 -0.18 -8.62 5.67
N TYR A 70 0.42 -7.44 5.57
CA TYR A 70 0.08 -6.39 4.60
C TYR A 70 1.16 -6.16 3.53
N LYS A 71 2.05 -7.12 3.35
CA LYS A 71 3.17 -7.05 2.39
C LYS A 71 2.74 -6.79 0.95
N ASP A 72 1.54 -7.21 0.57
CA ASP A 72 1.00 -7.06 -0.79
C ASP A 72 0.08 -5.84 -0.94
N VAL A 73 -0.03 -5.01 0.09
CA VAL A 73 -0.77 -3.76 0.07
C VAL A 73 0.15 -2.62 -0.35
N THR A 74 -0.32 -1.78 -1.25
CA THR A 74 0.35 -0.53 -1.62
C THR A 74 -0.47 0.65 -1.12
N LEU A 75 0.19 1.56 -0.41
CA LEU A 75 -0.40 2.82 0.03
C LEU A 75 0.10 3.94 -0.87
N LEU A 76 -0.81 4.63 -1.53
CA LEU A 76 -0.52 5.77 -2.39
C LEU A 76 -0.93 7.06 -1.70
N THR A 77 0.01 7.98 -1.55
CA THR A 77 -0.22 9.25 -0.86
C THR A 77 -0.62 10.34 -1.85
N VAL A 78 -1.73 11.02 -1.56
CA VAL A 78 -2.25 12.14 -2.35
C VAL A 78 -2.16 13.42 -1.53
N ASP A 79 -1.57 14.47 -2.11
CA ASP A 79 -1.56 15.81 -1.51
C ASP A 79 -2.88 16.52 -1.82
N PHE A 80 -3.67 16.75 -0.78
CA PHE A 80 -4.99 17.38 -0.88
C PHE A 80 -4.96 18.76 -1.53
N ASP A 81 -3.90 19.53 -1.25
CA ASP A 81 -3.78 20.91 -1.73
C ASP A 81 -3.23 21.00 -3.15
N ARG A 82 -2.33 20.10 -3.52
CA ARG A 82 -1.62 20.13 -4.81
C ARG A 82 -2.25 19.25 -5.88
N GLU A 83 -2.82 18.12 -5.50
CA GLU A 83 -3.39 17.14 -6.43
C GLU A 83 -4.93 17.24 -6.48
N LYS A 84 -5.42 18.44 -6.72
CA LYS A 84 -6.86 18.77 -6.68
C LYS A 84 -7.70 17.95 -7.66
N SER A 85 -7.19 17.67 -8.85
CA SER A 85 -7.90 16.84 -9.83
C SER A 85 -8.06 15.39 -9.37
N THR A 86 -7.04 14.82 -8.74
CA THR A 86 -7.07 13.49 -8.14
C THR A 86 -8.05 13.43 -6.97
N VAL A 87 -7.99 14.42 -6.08
CA VAL A 87 -8.92 14.55 -4.95
C VAL A 87 -10.37 14.61 -5.43
N LYS A 88 -10.64 15.40 -6.46
CA LYS A 88 -11.97 15.52 -7.07
C LYS A 88 -12.43 14.21 -7.74
N ALA A 89 -11.52 13.54 -8.46
CA ALA A 89 -11.83 12.27 -9.11
C ALA A 89 -12.22 11.18 -8.11
N PHE A 90 -11.59 11.14 -6.95
CA PHE A 90 -11.96 10.25 -5.85
C PHE A 90 -13.15 10.75 -5.02
N LYS A 91 -13.71 11.90 -5.34
CA LYS A 91 -14.82 12.52 -4.59
C LYS A 91 -14.50 12.67 -3.10
N VAL A 92 -13.30 13.12 -2.80
CA VAL A 92 -12.82 13.39 -1.45
C VAL A 92 -13.06 14.85 -1.10
N GLY A 93 -13.75 15.09 0.00
CA GLY A 93 -14.08 16.45 0.47
C GLY A 93 -13.16 16.96 1.57
N MET A 94 -12.36 16.09 2.19
CA MET A 94 -11.46 16.45 3.29
C MET A 94 -10.13 15.69 3.18
N GLN A 95 -9.07 16.32 3.67
CA GLN A 95 -7.84 15.61 4.00
C GLN A 95 -8.11 14.58 5.11
N SER A 96 -7.13 13.76 5.47
CA SER A 96 -7.28 12.63 6.40
C SER A 96 -8.30 11.57 5.96
N THR A 97 -8.56 11.49 4.66
CA THR A 97 -9.43 10.48 4.06
C THR A 97 -8.59 9.31 3.58
N LEU A 98 -8.96 8.12 4.03
CA LEU A 98 -8.38 6.85 3.60
C LEU A 98 -9.41 6.10 2.75
N LEU A 99 -9.00 5.69 1.56
CA LEU A 99 -9.81 4.87 0.66
C LEU A 99 -9.14 3.51 0.50
N GLY A 100 -9.92 2.45 0.62
CA GLY A 100 -9.44 1.08 0.41
C GLY A 100 -9.99 0.48 -0.87
N PHE A 101 -9.11 0.02 -1.75
CA PHE A 101 -9.45 -0.63 -3.02
C PHE A 101 -9.01 -2.09 -3.01
N ARG A 102 -9.87 -2.94 -3.52
CA ARG A 102 -9.54 -4.31 -3.91
C ARG A 102 -9.68 -4.41 -5.42
N GLY A 103 -8.56 -4.42 -6.13
CA GLY A 103 -8.59 -4.22 -7.56
C GLY A 103 -9.22 -2.87 -7.90
N THR A 104 -10.12 -2.81 -8.85
CA THR A 104 -10.78 -1.58 -9.30
C THR A 104 -11.95 -1.13 -8.41
N GLU A 105 -12.31 -1.93 -7.40
CA GLU A 105 -13.46 -1.64 -6.52
C GLU A 105 -13.01 -0.88 -5.27
N GLU A 106 -13.63 0.28 -5.01
CA GLU A 106 -13.53 0.94 -3.71
C GLU A 106 -14.41 0.19 -2.71
N VAL A 107 -13.76 -0.53 -1.78
CA VAL A 107 -14.44 -1.39 -0.80
C VAL A 107 -14.82 -0.62 0.45
N THR A 108 -13.98 0.34 0.84
CA THR A 108 -14.11 1.04 2.12
C THR A 108 -13.52 2.44 2.06
N ARG A 109 -14.01 3.30 2.95
CA ARG A 109 -13.55 4.68 3.09
C ARG A 109 -13.69 5.12 4.53
N SER A 110 -12.75 5.90 5.04
CA SER A 110 -12.86 6.55 6.34
C SER A 110 -12.32 7.97 6.28
N VAL A 111 -12.84 8.84 7.14
CA VAL A 111 -12.41 10.23 7.26
C VAL A 111 -12.06 10.50 8.71
N GLY A 112 -10.82 10.91 8.96
CA GLY A 112 -10.38 11.39 10.26
C GLY A 112 -10.20 10.32 11.34
N ASP A 113 -10.17 9.03 11.00
CA ASP A 113 -9.90 7.97 11.96
C ASP A 113 -8.42 8.00 12.38
N THR A 114 -8.19 8.13 13.68
CA THR A 114 -6.86 8.14 14.29
C THR A 114 -6.62 6.94 15.20
N THR A 115 -7.48 5.93 15.13
CA THR A 115 -7.34 4.70 15.91
C THR A 115 -6.64 3.62 15.11
N GLU A 116 -5.71 2.90 15.74
CA GLU A 116 -5.04 1.78 15.09
C GLU A 116 -6.03 0.71 14.66
N ALA A 117 -6.99 0.36 15.52
CA ALA A 117 -7.99 -0.65 15.21
C ALA A 117 -8.87 -0.28 14.00
N GLY A 118 -9.27 0.98 13.89
CA GLY A 118 -10.10 1.46 12.77
C GLY A 118 -9.32 1.49 11.46
N ILE A 119 -8.11 1.98 11.47
CA ILE A 119 -7.23 2.03 10.30
C ILE A 119 -6.85 0.60 9.86
N GLU A 120 -6.48 -0.27 10.79
CA GLU A 120 -6.20 -1.66 10.48
C GLU A 120 -7.42 -2.38 9.92
N GLY A 121 -8.62 -2.13 10.47
CA GLY A 121 -9.87 -2.67 9.96
C GLY A 121 -10.15 -2.29 8.51
N LEU A 122 -9.81 -1.07 8.11
CA LEU A 122 -9.88 -0.62 6.72
C LEU A 122 -8.93 -1.44 5.83
N ILE A 123 -7.68 -1.63 6.25
CA ILE A 123 -6.69 -2.41 5.50
C ILE A 123 -7.11 -3.87 5.42
N GLN A 124 -7.63 -4.45 6.49
CA GLN A 124 -8.10 -5.83 6.51
C GLN A 124 -9.22 -6.10 5.50
N LYS A 125 -10.11 -5.13 5.28
CA LYS A 125 -11.20 -5.25 4.29
C LYS A 125 -10.72 -5.43 2.86
N ILE A 126 -9.54 -4.94 2.53
CA ILE A 126 -8.96 -5.05 1.20
C ILE A 126 -7.87 -6.13 1.10
N THR A 127 -7.49 -6.71 2.21
CA THR A 127 -6.45 -7.76 2.28
C THR A 127 -7.11 -9.13 2.14
N ARG A 128 -6.45 -10.00 1.40
CA ARG A 128 -6.91 -11.38 1.18
C ARG A 128 -6.11 -12.36 2.04
#